data_34dc3dde6ec133a8c9952b4bc0a03962
#
_entry.id   34dc3dde6ec133a8c9952b4bc0a03962
#
_cell.length_a   1.000
_cell.length_b   1.000
_cell.length_c   1.000
_cell.angle_alpha   90.00
_cell.angle_beta   90.00
_cell.angle_gamma   90.00
#
_symmetry.space_group_name_H-M   'P 1'
#
loop_
_entity.id
_entity.type
_entity.pdbx_description
1 polymer ?
#
loop_
_entity_poly.entity_id
_entity_poly.type
_entity_poly.pdbx_seq_one_letter_code
_entity_poly.pdbx_strand_id
1 'polypeptide(L)'
;MTPGDRLLISGGYDMNPRWLCGRPSHTGIVIDFIPGQGEQPAILLKLDAPIEVDGVVGEFLVLETRYVGQGWADKGIVHVELCNFEPERKRWQDRRQGAWVESHAAYERTE
;
A
#
# COMPACT_ATOMS: atom_id res chain seq x y z
N MET A 1 4.70 -12.06 -7.03
CA MET A 1 4.98 -10.82 -6.31
C MET A 1 6.04 -11.07 -5.27
N THR A 2 7.15 -10.37 -5.35
CA THR A 2 8.31 -10.57 -4.46
C THR A 2 8.91 -9.21 -4.10
N PRO A 3 9.69 -9.12 -3.00
CA PRO A 3 10.45 -7.91 -2.71
C PRO A 3 11.33 -7.52 -3.90
N GLY A 4 11.37 -6.23 -4.21
CA GLY A 4 12.04 -5.70 -5.39
C GLY A 4 11.12 -5.43 -6.57
N ASP A 5 9.92 -6.01 -6.59
CA ASP A 5 8.94 -5.69 -7.63
C ASP A 5 8.46 -4.26 -7.51
N ARG A 6 8.23 -3.63 -8.66
CA ARG A 6 7.71 -2.27 -8.71
C ARG A 6 6.21 -2.29 -8.97
N LEU A 7 5.50 -1.44 -8.26
CA LEU A 7 4.06 -1.29 -8.41
C LEU A 7 3.70 0.13 -8.79
N LEU A 8 2.66 0.23 -9.62
CA LEU A 8 1.98 1.48 -9.91
C LEU A 8 0.68 1.48 -9.12
N ILE A 9 0.47 2.53 -8.33
CA ILE A 9 -0.74 2.73 -7.52
C ILE A 9 -1.53 3.86 -8.15
N SER A 10 -2.77 3.58 -8.52
CA SER A 10 -3.64 4.56 -9.16
C SER A 10 -4.95 4.70 -8.41
N GLY A 11 -5.75 5.69 -8.83
CA GLY A 11 -6.98 6.03 -8.15
C GLY A 11 -7.99 4.91 -8.05
N GLY A 12 -8.01 4.02 -9.02
CA GLY A 12 -8.98 2.95 -9.02
C GLY A 12 -10.40 3.48 -8.85
N TYR A 13 -11.25 2.59 -8.40
CA TYR A 13 -12.67 2.78 -8.38
C TYR A 13 -13.17 3.56 -7.15
N ASP A 14 -12.53 3.43 -5.99
CA ASP A 14 -12.99 4.04 -4.73
C ASP A 14 -11.98 4.98 -4.08
N MET A 15 -10.84 5.22 -4.70
CA MET A 15 -9.84 6.08 -4.09
C MET A 15 -10.29 7.53 -4.12
N ASN A 16 -10.24 8.19 -2.96
CA ASN A 16 -10.45 9.63 -2.91
C ASN A 16 -9.37 10.33 -3.76
N PRO A 17 -9.75 11.23 -4.68
CA PRO A 17 -8.79 11.90 -5.57
C PRO A 17 -7.63 12.60 -4.86
N ARG A 18 -7.82 13.05 -3.62
CA ARG A 18 -6.74 13.70 -2.85
C ARG A 18 -5.55 12.78 -2.56
N TRP A 19 -5.74 11.46 -2.61
CA TRP A 19 -4.65 10.50 -2.47
C TRP A 19 -3.66 10.58 -3.63
N LEU A 20 -4.09 11.05 -4.78
CA LEU A 20 -3.21 11.19 -5.94
C LEU A 20 -2.31 12.41 -5.86
N CYS A 21 -2.62 13.38 -4.98
CA CYS A 21 -1.79 14.59 -4.78
C CYS A 21 -1.52 15.34 -6.08
N GLY A 22 -2.54 15.42 -6.96
CA GLY A 22 -2.42 16.08 -8.25
C GLY A 22 -1.64 15.29 -9.32
N ARG A 23 -1.33 14.02 -9.05
CA ARG A 23 -0.61 13.14 -9.97
C ARG A 23 -1.56 12.08 -10.53
N PRO A 24 -1.28 11.49 -11.72
CA PRO A 24 -2.10 10.41 -12.26
C PRO A 24 -1.93 9.10 -11.47
N SER A 25 -0.79 8.91 -10.83
CA SER A 25 -0.47 7.67 -10.12
C SER A 25 0.75 7.88 -9.23
N HIS A 26 1.03 6.89 -8.38
CA HIS A 26 2.25 6.81 -7.59
C HIS A 26 2.96 5.51 -7.93
N THR A 27 4.28 5.51 -7.81
CA THR A 27 5.09 4.31 -8.00
C THR A 27 5.88 4.01 -6.73
N GLY A 28 6.17 2.74 -6.53
CA GLY A 28 6.95 2.30 -5.39
C GLY A 28 7.52 0.92 -5.59
N ILE A 29 8.28 0.47 -4.61
CA ILE A 29 8.94 -0.83 -4.62
C ILE A 29 8.43 -1.67 -3.45
N VAL A 30 8.16 -2.95 -3.72
CA VAL A 30 7.83 -3.91 -2.66
C VAL A 30 9.09 -4.16 -1.85
N ILE A 31 9.07 -3.86 -0.56
CA ILE A 31 10.23 -4.06 0.30
C ILE A 31 10.08 -5.29 1.19
N ASP A 32 8.86 -5.69 1.50
CA ASP A 32 8.63 -6.88 2.32
C ASP A 32 7.16 -7.30 2.29
N PHE A 33 6.88 -8.45 2.90
CA PHE A 33 5.54 -8.89 3.24
C PHE A 33 5.41 -8.88 4.76
N ILE A 34 4.26 -8.39 5.24
CA ILE A 34 3.97 -8.31 6.67
C ILE A 34 2.67 -9.05 6.95
N PRO A 35 2.41 -9.47 8.20
CA PRO A 35 1.14 -10.10 8.53
C PRO A 35 -0.02 -9.16 8.23
N GLY A 36 -1.02 -9.67 7.49
CA GLY A 36 -2.26 -8.97 7.21
C GLY A 36 -3.38 -9.39 8.14
N GLN A 37 -4.58 -8.83 7.93
CA GLN A 37 -5.76 -9.23 8.68
C GLN A 37 -6.35 -10.56 8.20
N GLY A 38 -6.03 -10.98 6.98
CA GLY A 38 -6.47 -12.24 6.42
C GLY A 38 -5.35 -13.26 6.40
N GLU A 39 -5.57 -14.36 5.67
CA GLU A 39 -4.56 -15.40 5.52
C GLU A 39 -3.40 -14.99 4.62
N GLN A 40 -3.67 -14.06 3.70
CA GLN A 40 -2.66 -13.58 2.79
C GLN A 40 -1.83 -12.48 3.44
N PRO A 41 -0.50 -12.53 3.36
CA PRO A 41 0.35 -11.45 3.85
C PRO A 41 0.06 -10.14 3.12
N ALA A 42 0.15 -9.03 3.85
CA ALA A 42 0.09 -7.70 3.26
C ALA A 42 1.42 -7.35 2.59
N ILE A 43 1.36 -6.50 1.57
CA ILE A 43 2.56 -5.95 0.94
C ILE A 43 2.96 -4.67 1.67
N LEU A 44 4.22 -4.59 2.04
CA LEU A 44 4.84 -3.34 2.48
C LEU A 44 5.53 -2.71 1.29
N LEU A 45 5.00 -1.56 0.85
CA LEU A 45 5.48 -0.82 -0.31
C LEU A 45 6.13 0.47 0.15
N LYS A 46 7.30 0.77 -0.39
CA LYS A 46 7.93 2.07 -0.22
C LYS A 46 7.72 2.89 -1.48
N LEU A 47 7.03 4.03 -1.35
CA LEU A 47 6.82 4.96 -2.46
C LEU A 47 8.14 5.61 -2.87
N ASP A 48 8.27 5.93 -4.16
CA ASP A 48 9.45 6.63 -4.70
C ASP A 48 9.56 8.06 -4.15
N ALA A 49 8.44 8.66 -3.78
CA ALA A 49 8.40 9.98 -3.14
C ALA A 49 7.31 10.01 -2.08
N PRO A 50 7.52 10.75 -0.97
CA PRO A 50 6.48 10.91 0.04
C PRO A 50 5.24 11.59 -0.53
N ILE A 51 4.07 11.23 0.03
CA ILE A 51 2.80 11.90 -0.27
C ILE A 51 2.18 12.40 1.02
N GLU A 52 1.28 13.36 0.92
CA GLU A 52 0.52 13.87 2.04
C GLU A 52 -0.97 13.65 1.81
N VAL A 53 -1.62 12.98 2.75
CA VAL A 53 -3.05 12.72 2.72
C VAL A 53 -3.63 13.00 4.09
N ASP A 54 -4.62 13.90 4.17
CA ASP A 54 -5.30 14.22 5.42
C ASP A 54 -4.35 14.62 6.56
N GLY A 55 -3.27 15.33 6.23
CA GLY A 55 -2.27 15.75 7.19
C GLY A 55 -1.23 14.69 7.54
N VAL A 56 -1.33 13.49 7.00
CA VAL A 56 -0.34 12.44 7.18
C VAL A 56 0.62 12.46 6.01
N VAL A 57 1.89 12.70 6.29
CA VAL A 57 2.97 12.66 5.31
C VAL A 57 3.70 11.33 5.47
N GLY A 58 3.76 10.54 4.42
CA GLY A 58 4.41 9.23 4.50
C GLY A 58 4.90 8.73 3.15
N GLU A 59 5.74 7.73 3.21
CA GLU A 59 6.27 7.05 2.02
C GLU A 59 6.05 5.53 2.06
N PHE A 60 5.43 5.02 3.13
CA PHE A 60 5.14 3.59 3.26
C PHE A 60 3.65 3.35 3.07
N LEU A 61 3.32 2.40 2.19
CA LEU A 61 1.96 1.90 2.01
C LEU A 61 1.90 0.44 2.43
N VAL A 62 0.86 0.10 3.16
CA VAL A 62 0.50 -1.30 3.41
C VAL A 62 -0.68 -1.64 2.52
N LEU A 63 -0.50 -2.63 1.65
CA LEU A 63 -1.52 -3.08 0.72
C LEU A 63 -2.08 -4.42 1.17
N GLU A 64 -3.41 -4.50 1.28
CA GLU A 64 -4.09 -5.73 1.67
C GLU A 64 -5.18 -6.09 0.67
N THR A 65 -5.29 -7.38 0.39
CA THR A 65 -6.40 -7.90 -0.39
C THR A 65 -7.33 -8.69 0.53
N ARG A 66 -8.63 -8.62 0.24
CA ARG A 66 -9.63 -9.40 0.96
C ARG A 66 -9.87 -10.78 0.34
N TYR A 67 -9.23 -11.08 -0.77
CA TYR A 67 -9.43 -12.35 -1.47
C TYR A 67 -8.51 -13.40 -0.87
N VAL A 68 -9.12 -14.32 -0.13
CA VAL A 68 -8.43 -15.40 0.55
C VAL A 68 -8.01 -16.46 -0.46
N GLY A 69 -6.77 -16.95 -0.33
CA GLY A 69 -6.31 -18.13 -1.08
C GLY A 69 -5.88 -17.91 -2.51
N GLN A 70 -5.89 -16.68 -3.02
CA GLN A 70 -5.55 -16.44 -4.43
C GLN A 70 -4.12 -15.94 -4.66
N GLY A 71 -3.38 -15.59 -3.61
CA GLY A 71 -2.07 -14.99 -3.78
C GLY A 71 -2.17 -13.59 -4.40
N TRP A 72 -1.03 -12.92 -4.53
CA TRP A 72 -0.96 -11.60 -5.13
C TRP A 72 -0.87 -11.71 -6.65
N ALA A 73 -1.91 -11.26 -7.33
CA ALA A 73 -1.92 -11.14 -8.79
C ALA A 73 -1.09 -9.93 -9.25
N ASP A 74 -0.87 -9.80 -10.55
CA ASP A 74 -0.10 -8.68 -11.11
C ASP A 74 -0.85 -7.35 -11.06
N LYS A 75 -2.17 -7.37 -10.91
CA LYS A 75 -3.01 -6.18 -10.78
C LYS A 75 -4.30 -6.51 -10.03
N GLY A 76 -4.91 -5.50 -9.45
CA GLY A 76 -6.17 -5.65 -8.73
C GLY A 76 -6.54 -4.41 -7.94
N ILE A 77 -7.58 -4.56 -7.14
CA ILE A 77 -8.04 -3.52 -6.20
C ILE A 77 -7.68 -3.96 -4.80
N VAL A 78 -7.13 -3.05 -4.02
CA VAL A 78 -6.64 -3.35 -2.68
C VAL A 78 -7.04 -2.26 -1.69
N HIS A 79 -7.07 -2.62 -0.43
CA HIS A 79 -7.07 -1.68 0.67
C HIS A 79 -5.65 -1.17 0.87
N VAL A 80 -5.49 0.14 1.03
CA VAL A 80 -4.19 0.77 1.25
C VAL A 80 -4.19 1.57 2.54
N GLU A 81 -3.09 1.54 3.25
CA GLU A 81 -2.83 2.40 4.40
C GLU A 81 -1.54 3.15 4.18
N LEU A 82 -1.59 4.48 4.31
CA LEU A 82 -0.40 5.33 4.27
C LEU A 82 0.08 5.54 5.71
N CYS A 83 1.36 5.28 5.94
CA CYS A 83 1.97 5.43 7.25
C CYS A 83 3.09 6.46 7.19
N ASN A 84 3.21 7.28 8.26
CA ASN A 84 4.32 8.21 8.42
C ASN A 84 5.52 7.59 9.16
N PHE A 85 5.51 6.29 9.31
CA PHE A 85 6.56 5.51 9.95
C PHE A 85 6.74 4.20 9.18
N GLU A 86 7.90 3.57 9.28
CA GLU A 86 8.08 2.25 8.71
C GLU A 86 7.34 1.22 9.58
N PRO A 87 6.35 0.50 9.03
CA PRO A 87 5.59 -0.47 9.82
C PRO A 87 6.46 -1.60 10.35
N GLU A 88 6.09 -2.09 11.53
CA GLU A 88 6.70 -3.29 12.09
C GLU A 88 6.38 -4.50 11.21
N ARG A 89 7.43 -5.16 10.74
CA ARG A 89 7.29 -6.24 9.76
C ARG A 89 6.75 -7.53 10.34
N LYS A 90 6.80 -7.70 11.67
CA LYS A 90 6.40 -8.94 12.33
C LYS A 90 4.99 -8.91 12.90
N ARG A 91 4.42 -7.73 13.12
CA ARG A 91 3.13 -7.57 13.80
C ARG A 91 2.24 -6.59 13.04
N TRP A 92 1.04 -7.02 12.79
CA TRP A 92 0.03 -6.17 12.17
C TRP A 92 -0.25 -4.89 12.97
N GLN A 93 -0.42 -5.04 14.29
CA GLN A 93 -0.82 -3.93 15.16
C GLN A 93 0.24 -2.83 15.23
N ASP A 94 1.50 -3.20 15.13
CA ASP A 94 2.61 -2.26 15.33
C ASP A 94 2.69 -1.21 14.22
N ARG A 95 2.16 -1.49 13.03
CA ARG A 95 2.14 -0.52 11.93
C ARG A 95 1.24 0.68 12.23
N ARG A 96 0.37 0.60 13.23
CA ARG A 96 -0.56 1.66 13.60
C ARG A 96 -0.10 2.53 14.77
N GLN A 97 1.15 2.41 15.17
CA GLN A 97 1.68 3.20 16.28
C GLN A 97 1.90 4.66 15.94
N GLY A 98 2.10 5.00 14.67
CA GLY A 98 2.22 6.37 14.19
C GLY A 98 0.92 6.87 13.58
N ALA A 99 0.98 7.99 12.89
CA ALA A 99 -0.16 8.49 12.12
C ALA A 99 -0.32 7.68 10.83
N TRP A 100 -1.57 7.39 10.50
CA TRP A 100 -1.92 6.63 9.30
C TRP A 100 -3.29 7.03 8.79
N VAL A 101 -3.48 6.86 7.49
CA VAL A 101 -4.78 7.03 6.81
C VAL A 101 -4.98 5.86 5.85
N GLU A 102 -6.24 5.58 5.50
CA GLU A 102 -6.58 4.42 4.68
C GLU A 102 -7.52 4.77 3.53
N SER A 103 -7.48 3.99 2.48
CA SER A 103 -8.36 4.08 1.32
C SER A 103 -8.32 2.77 0.52
N HIS A 104 -8.95 2.76 -0.65
CA HIS A 104 -8.81 1.70 -1.64
C HIS A 104 -8.10 2.25 -2.87
N ALA A 105 -7.37 1.41 -3.55
CA ALA A 105 -6.62 1.78 -4.74
C ALA A 105 -6.54 0.62 -5.73
N ALA A 106 -6.25 0.94 -6.98
CA ALA A 106 -5.82 -0.05 -7.94
C ALA A 106 -4.30 -0.16 -7.88
N TYR A 107 -3.79 -1.38 -8.00
CA TYR A 107 -2.37 -1.61 -8.14
C TYR A 107 -2.08 -2.39 -9.42
N GLU A 108 -0.90 -2.19 -9.97
CA GLU A 108 -0.41 -2.95 -11.10
C GLU A 108 1.10 -3.14 -10.96
N ARG A 109 1.56 -4.38 -11.13
CA ARG A 109 2.99 -4.65 -11.16
C ARG A 109 3.56 -4.13 -12.47
N THR A 110 4.63 -3.33 -12.37
CA THR A 110 5.37 -2.82 -13.51
C THR A 110 6.72 -3.53 -13.62
N GLU A 111 7.29 -3.52 -14.78
CA GLU A 111 8.62 -4.10 -14.98
C GLU A 111 9.74 -3.13 -14.64
#